data_339d7eb5b34a53726a4162a60bbe2b7c
#
_entry.id   339d7eb5b34a53726a4162a60bbe2b7c
#
_cell.length_a   1.000
_cell.length_b   1.000
_cell.length_c   1.000
_cell.angle_alpha   90.00
_cell.angle_beta   90.00
_cell.angle_gamma   90.00
#
_symmetry.space_group_name_H-M   'P 1'
#
loop_
_entity.id
_entity.type
_entity.pdbx_description
1 polymer ?
#
loop_
_entity_poly.entity_id
_entity_poly.type
_entity_poly.pdbx_seq_one_letter_code
_entity_poly.pdbx_strand_id
1 'polypeptide(L)'
;MLHSETIRPTPRPTPRHRFRLPLRQLPAMDLPFLVLVLTLVGFGLVMLASASSAVALYRRGDAWAYLRPQLLYAALGLVGLWLASRVDYHIFHKLAWPLLALSLVLLVAVLFMPEYNGCKRWLVRPGLGTLQPSEIAKFAVVLVFSHVISINHDQMKRFSVGVLPFALVLGVVAALMLLEPHLSGTLLILGIGAVLMFVGGTGLKWFVLAGVSGVAAIGAAVVIMPDLVPYAADRLNSWLDPFADPLGDGHQTIQSLYAIGSGGAAGLGLGNSRQKHLFVPEPQNDFIFSIVCEELGFVGACAVVGLFVLLLWRGITLAAHAPDRFGALLVVGFTVQVALQAVLNMAVVTNTIPNTGISLPFFSSGGTSLMMLLGEMGVVLSVSRGET
;
A
#
# COMPACT_ATOMS: atom_id res chain seq x y z
N MET A 1 -68.78 58.13 -24.12
CA MET A 1 -68.56 56.85 -23.43
C MET A 1 -67.54 56.06 -24.25
N LEU A 2 -66.28 56.14 -23.85
CA LEU A 2 -65.23 55.47 -24.53
C LEU A 2 -64.82 54.27 -23.62
N HIS A 3 -65.05 53.03 -24.12
CA HIS A 3 -64.58 51.78 -23.46
C HIS A 3 -63.08 51.65 -23.58
N SER A 4 -62.38 51.68 -22.47
CA SER A 4 -60.95 51.32 -22.38
C SER A 4 -60.82 49.81 -22.26
N GLU A 5 -60.42 49.16 -23.35
CA GLU A 5 -59.97 47.74 -23.32
C GLU A 5 -58.65 47.62 -22.57
N THR A 6 -58.67 46.97 -21.44
CA THR A 6 -57.49 46.58 -20.68
C THR A 6 -56.83 45.42 -21.36
N ILE A 7 -55.71 45.69 -22.04
CA ILE A 7 -54.81 44.65 -22.61
C ILE A 7 -54.14 43.83 -21.45
N ARG A 8 -54.55 42.59 -21.29
CA ARG A 8 -53.87 41.63 -20.35
C ARG A 8 -52.48 41.31 -20.91
N PRO A 9 -51.40 41.41 -20.10
CA PRO A 9 -50.08 41.03 -20.53
C PRO A 9 -50.01 39.50 -20.71
N THR A 10 -49.57 39.05 -21.86
CA THR A 10 -49.26 37.64 -22.15
C THR A 10 -48.17 37.12 -21.20
N PRO A 11 -48.32 35.92 -20.62
CA PRO A 11 -47.30 35.36 -19.74
C PRO A 11 -46.01 35.08 -20.54
N ARG A 12 -44.89 35.64 -20.05
CA ARG A 12 -43.55 35.36 -20.60
C ARG A 12 -43.25 33.87 -20.48
N PRO A 13 -42.73 33.19 -21.51
CA PRO A 13 -42.36 31.80 -21.41
C PRO A 13 -41.25 31.68 -20.37
N THR A 14 -41.47 30.85 -19.35
CA THR A 14 -40.47 30.47 -18.37
C THR A 14 -39.28 29.79 -19.07
N PRO A 15 -38.03 30.19 -18.79
CA PRO A 15 -36.88 29.51 -19.39
C PRO A 15 -36.89 28.03 -18.94
N ARG A 16 -37.08 27.13 -19.89
CA ARG A 16 -36.86 25.70 -19.68
C ARG A 16 -35.41 25.53 -19.25
N HIS A 17 -35.18 25.26 -17.98
CA HIS A 17 -33.90 24.77 -17.46
C HIS A 17 -33.57 23.46 -18.21
N ARG A 18 -32.85 23.55 -19.33
CA ARG A 18 -32.12 22.44 -19.87
C ARG A 18 -31.04 22.13 -18.84
N PHE A 19 -31.19 21.00 -18.17
CA PHE A 19 -30.15 20.37 -17.39
C PHE A 19 -28.99 20.06 -18.36
N ARG A 20 -28.18 21.06 -18.66
CA ARG A 20 -26.85 20.86 -19.24
C ARG A 20 -26.01 20.43 -18.03
N LEU A 21 -25.71 19.13 -17.93
CA LEU A 21 -24.55 18.69 -17.17
C LEU A 21 -23.38 19.54 -17.69
N PRO A 22 -22.77 20.42 -16.87
CA PRO A 22 -21.57 21.08 -17.30
C PRO A 22 -20.55 19.94 -17.51
N LEU A 23 -20.22 19.62 -18.74
CA LEU A 23 -18.96 18.97 -19.07
C LEU A 23 -17.89 20.01 -18.71
N ARG A 24 -17.65 20.15 -17.38
CA ARG A 24 -16.53 20.88 -16.84
C ARG A 24 -15.32 20.23 -17.50
N GLN A 25 -14.59 20.98 -18.29
CA GLN A 25 -13.28 20.54 -18.75
C GLN A 25 -12.53 20.17 -17.48
N LEU A 26 -12.42 18.86 -17.21
CA LEU A 26 -11.71 18.37 -16.03
C LEU A 26 -10.28 18.87 -16.17
N PRO A 27 -9.72 19.57 -15.16
CA PRO A 27 -8.35 20.02 -15.21
C PRO A 27 -7.42 18.85 -15.54
N ALA A 28 -6.28 19.16 -16.16
CA ALA A 28 -5.35 18.14 -16.62
C ALA A 28 -4.85 17.34 -15.41
N MET A 29 -4.95 16.03 -15.51
CA MET A 29 -4.39 15.08 -14.55
C MET A 29 -2.86 15.21 -14.53
N ASP A 30 -2.22 15.01 -13.36
CA ASP A 30 -0.76 15.02 -13.24
C ASP A 30 -0.13 13.88 -14.05
N LEU A 31 0.34 14.22 -15.25
CA LEU A 31 0.95 13.26 -16.17
C LEU A 31 2.27 12.69 -15.66
N PRO A 32 3.20 13.45 -15.04
CA PRO A 32 4.43 12.90 -14.47
C PRO A 32 4.17 11.81 -13.42
N PHE A 33 3.22 12.01 -12.50
CA PHE A 33 2.87 11.01 -11.51
C PHE A 33 2.31 9.74 -12.16
N LEU A 34 1.41 9.89 -13.14
CA LEU A 34 0.85 8.76 -13.89
C LEU A 34 1.95 7.97 -14.61
N VAL A 35 2.87 8.65 -15.29
CA VAL A 35 3.99 8.00 -16.01
C VAL A 35 4.87 7.21 -15.05
N LEU A 36 5.18 7.75 -13.86
CA LEU A 36 5.95 7.04 -12.84
C LEU A 36 5.22 5.76 -12.36
N VAL A 37 3.91 5.84 -12.10
CA VAL A 37 3.11 4.66 -11.72
C VAL A 37 3.12 3.61 -12.82
N LEU A 38 2.86 4.01 -14.07
CA LEU A 38 2.86 3.08 -15.22
C LEU A 38 4.24 2.46 -15.47
N THR A 39 5.33 3.23 -15.29
CA THR A 39 6.70 2.73 -15.41
C THR A 39 6.99 1.67 -14.32
N LEU A 40 6.61 1.93 -13.06
CA LEU A 40 6.77 0.96 -11.97
C LEU A 40 5.97 -0.31 -12.22
N VAL A 41 4.72 -0.20 -12.67
CA VAL A 41 3.87 -1.37 -13.01
C VAL A 41 4.48 -2.16 -14.18
N GLY A 42 4.85 -1.49 -15.27
CA GLY A 42 5.44 -2.15 -16.44
C GLY A 42 6.74 -2.85 -16.11
N PHE A 43 7.62 -2.18 -15.35
CA PHE A 43 8.88 -2.77 -14.89
C PHE A 43 8.62 -3.95 -13.93
N GLY A 44 7.70 -3.78 -12.98
CA GLY A 44 7.32 -4.85 -12.06
C GLY A 44 6.78 -6.10 -12.78
N LEU A 45 5.95 -5.94 -13.80
CA LEU A 45 5.43 -7.07 -14.59
C LEU A 45 6.55 -7.80 -15.35
N VAL A 46 7.52 -7.09 -15.92
CA VAL A 46 8.69 -7.68 -16.57
C VAL A 46 9.52 -8.47 -15.56
N MET A 47 9.81 -7.89 -14.40
CA MET A 47 10.58 -8.57 -13.37
C MET A 47 9.83 -9.74 -12.75
N LEU A 48 8.52 -9.64 -12.58
CA LEU A 48 7.69 -10.76 -12.14
C LEU A 48 7.72 -11.91 -13.14
N ALA A 49 7.63 -11.62 -14.43
CA ALA A 49 7.74 -12.64 -15.48
C ALA A 49 9.07 -13.39 -15.38
N SER A 50 10.18 -12.68 -15.19
CA SER A 50 11.50 -13.28 -15.02
C SER A 50 11.60 -14.10 -13.74
N ALA A 51 11.30 -13.49 -12.58
CA ALA A 51 11.47 -14.10 -11.27
C ALA A 51 10.57 -15.33 -11.06
N SER A 52 9.35 -15.33 -11.62
CA SER A 52 8.39 -16.41 -11.41
C SER A 52 8.53 -17.59 -12.38
N SER A 53 9.17 -17.41 -13.54
CA SER A 53 9.15 -18.37 -14.65
C SER A 53 9.61 -19.78 -14.26
N ALA A 54 10.74 -19.89 -13.53
CA ALA A 54 11.30 -21.16 -13.13
C ALA A 54 10.43 -21.90 -12.10
N VAL A 55 9.98 -21.18 -11.06
CA VAL A 55 9.10 -21.73 -10.01
C VAL A 55 7.72 -22.11 -10.59
N ALA A 56 7.19 -21.30 -11.49
CA ALA A 56 5.92 -21.56 -12.17
C ALA A 56 5.98 -22.84 -13.02
N LEU A 57 7.03 -22.98 -13.81
CA LEU A 57 7.26 -24.17 -14.63
C LEU A 57 7.38 -25.43 -13.76
N TYR A 58 8.17 -25.37 -12.69
CA TYR A 58 8.38 -26.50 -11.79
C TYR A 58 7.12 -26.91 -11.04
N ARG A 59 6.39 -25.94 -10.44
CA ARG A 59 5.22 -26.23 -9.59
C ARG A 59 3.92 -26.46 -10.36
N ARG A 60 3.75 -25.82 -11.52
CA ARG A 60 2.46 -25.79 -12.26
C ARG A 60 2.58 -26.28 -13.70
N GLY A 61 3.78 -26.62 -14.18
CA GLY A 61 4.02 -27.01 -15.57
C GLY A 61 3.84 -25.90 -16.60
N ASP A 62 3.62 -24.65 -16.16
CA ASP A 62 3.40 -23.49 -17.00
C ASP A 62 4.18 -22.28 -16.49
N ALA A 63 5.17 -21.83 -17.24
CA ALA A 63 6.04 -20.70 -16.88
C ALA A 63 5.28 -19.37 -16.65
N TRP A 64 4.09 -19.24 -17.22
CA TRP A 64 3.28 -18.00 -17.14
C TRP A 64 2.19 -18.05 -16.06
N ALA A 65 2.16 -19.09 -15.23
CA ALA A 65 1.08 -19.34 -14.28
C ALA A 65 0.90 -18.24 -13.22
N TYR A 66 1.96 -17.48 -12.88
CA TYR A 66 1.89 -16.32 -12.00
C TYR A 66 1.65 -15.00 -12.76
N LEU A 67 2.21 -14.88 -13.97
CA LEU A 67 2.08 -13.64 -14.73
C LEU A 67 0.67 -13.42 -15.31
N ARG A 68 0.00 -14.47 -15.83
CA ARG A 68 -1.34 -14.32 -16.43
C ARG A 68 -2.37 -13.72 -15.46
N PRO A 69 -2.54 -14.23 -14.21
CA PRO A 69 -3.41 -13.59 -13.24
C PRO A 69 -2.99 -12.16 -12.91
N GLN A 70 -1.67 -11.91 -12.76
CA GLN A 70 -1.16 -10.58 -12.44
C GLN A 70 -1.47 -9.56 -13.55
N LEU A 71 -1.38 -9.94 -14.82
CA LEU A 71 -1.77 -9.09 -15.96
C LEU A 71 -3.27 -8.75 -15.92
N LEU A 72 -4.12 -9.71 -15.57
CA LEU A 72 -5.56 -9.46 -15.41
C LEU A 72 -5.82 -8.45 -14.29
N TYR A 73 -5.19 -8.65 -13.12
CA TYR A 73 -5.32 -7.72 -12.00
C TYR A 73 -4.70 -6.35 -12.30
N ALA A 74 -3.61 -6.30 -13.06
CA ALA A 74 -3.04 -5.03 -13.52
C ALA A 74 -4.02 -4.29 -14.43
N ALA A 75 -4.63 -4.98 -15.40
CA ALA A 75 -5.64 -4.39 -16.28
C ALA A 75 -6.86 -3.88 -15.50
N LEU A 76 -7.41 -4.70 -14.57
CA LEU A 76 -8.51 -4.29 -13.70
C LEU A 76 -8.10 -3.11 -12.80
N GLY A 77 -6.89 -3.13 -12.26
CA GLY A 77 -6.34 -2.05 -11.45
C GLY A 77 -6.17 -0.75 -12.23
N LEU A 78 -5.72 -0.81 -13.48
CA LEU A 78 -5.62 0.36 -14.37
C LEU A 78 -7.00 0.94 -14.69
N VAL A 79 -8.01 0.09 -14.89
CA VAL A 79 -9.40 0.55 -15.00
C VAL A 79 -9.85 1.21 -13.69
N GLY A 80 -9.52 0.60 -12.54
CA GLY A 80 -9.79 1.18 -11.21
C GLY A 80 -9.11 2.54 -11.02
N LEU A 81 -7.83 2.66 -11.39
CA LEU A 81 -7.07 3.91 -11.37
C LEU A 81 -7.77 4.98 -12.22
N TRP A 82 -8.15 4.63 -13.45
CA TRP A 82 -8.84 5.57 -14.34
C TRP A 82 -10.19 6.00 -13.78
N LEU A 83 -11.00 5.07 -13.26
CA LEU A 83 -12.28 5.37 -12.62
C LEU A 83 -12.09 6.25 -11.38
N ALA A 84 -11.21 5.86 -10.46
CA ALA A 84 -10.93 6.61 -9.25
C ALA A 84 -10.42 8.03 -9.56
N SER A 85 -9.60 8.20 -10.61
CA SER A 85 -9.14 9.52 -11.04
C SER A 85 -10.24 10.43 -11.60
N ARG A 86 -11.43 9.88 -11.94
CA ARG A 86 -12.59 10.64 -12.43
C ARG A 86 -13.61 10.96 -11.34
N VAL A 87 -13.56 10.26 -10.22
CA VAL A 87 -14.45 10.47 -9.07
C VAL A 87 -13.91 11.63 -8.23
N ASP A 88 -14.79 12.49 -7.74
CA ASP A 88 -14.43 13.54 -6.79
C ASP A 88 -13.98 12.89 -5.47
N TYR A 89 -12.72 13.15 -5.07
CA TYR A 89 -12.14 12.57 -3.86
C TYR A 89 -12.87 12.94 -2.57
N HIS A 90 -13.67 14.01 -2.56
CA HIS A 90 -14.49 14.40 -1.40
C HIS A 90 -15.56 13.36 -1.02
N ILE A 91 -15.92 12.44 -1.93
CA ILE A 91 -16.82 11.33 -1.60
C ILE A 91 -16.24 10.44 -0.49
N PHE A 92 -14.91 10.34 -0.42
CA PHE A 92 -14.21 9.54 0.59
C PHE A 92 -14.36 10.10 2.01
N HIS A 93 -14.71 11.40 2.18
CA HIS A 93 -15.12 11.90 3.49
C HIS A 93 -16.31 11.13 4.07
N LYS A 94 -17.30 10.82 3.22
CA LYS A 94 -18.51 10.10 3.64
C LYS A 94 -18.26 8.61 3.78
N LEU A 95 -17.33 8.07 2.99
CA LEU A 95 -17.01 6.63 2.94
C LEU A 95 -15.96 6.22 3.98
N ALA A 96 -15.26 7.15 4.64
CA ALA A 96 -14.17 6.84 5.56
C ALA A 96 -14.58 5.85 6.66
N TRP A 97 -15.60 6.17 7.44
CA TRP A 97 -16.08 5.30 8.52
C TRP A 97 -16.74 4.01 8.03
N PRO A 98 -17.62 4.00 7.00
CA PRO A 98 -18.15 2.78 6.43
C PRO A 98 -17.08 1.82 5.91
N LEU A 99 -16.03 2.32 5.26
CA LEU A 99 -14.93 1.50 4.76
C LEU A 99 -14.06 0.94 5.91
N LEU A 100 -13.85 1.72 6.97
CA LEU A 100 -13.19 1.19 8.17
C LEU A 100 -14.01 0.08 8.80
N ALA A 101 -15.31 0.28 8.98
CA ALA A 101 -16.20 -0.75 9.53
C ALA A 101 -16.17 -2.03 8.67
N LEU A 102 -16.25 -1.87 7.34
CA LEU A 102 -16.13 -2.99 6.40
C LEU A 102 -14.78 -3.71 6.55
N SER A 103 -13.67 -2.96 6.64
CA SER A 103 -12.33 -3.55 6.78
C SER A 103 -12.20 -4.34 8.10
N LEU A 104 -12.75 -3.83 9.20
CA LEU A 104 -12.75 -4.55 10.48
C LEU A 104 -13.57 -5.84 10.41
N VAL A 105 -14.75 -5.80 9.78
CA VAL A 105 -15.56 -7.01 9.56
C VAL A 105 -14.81 -8.04 8.72
N LEU A 106 -14.10 -7.62 7.67
CA LEU A 106 -13.31 -8.52 6.82
C LEU A 106 -12.09 -9.08 7.55
N LEU A 107 -11.40 -8.28 8.40
CA LEU A 107 -10.30 -8.76 9.25
C LEU A 107 -10.79 -9.78 10.27
N VAL A 108 -11.96 -9.58 10.86
CA VAL A 108 -12.57 -10.58 11.76
C VAL A 108 -12.97 -11.82 10.96
N ALA A 109 -13.56 -11.66 9.80
CA ALA A 109 -14.03 -12.79 8.98
C ALA A 109 -12.88 -13.71 8.56
N VAL A 110 -11.70 -13.16 8.25
CA VAL A 110 -10.55 -13.97 7.81
C VAL A 110 -10.00 -14.87 8.92
N LEU A 111 -10.18 -14.53 10.19
CA LEU A 111 -9.76 -15.36 11.33
C LEU A 111 -10.49 -16.73 11.36
N PHE A 112 -11.71 -16.79 10.78
CA PHE A 112 -12.52 -18.00 10.70
C PHE A 112 -12.31 -18.79 9.39
N MET A 113 -11.43 -18.29 8.48
CA MET A 113 -11.14 -18.96 7.22
C MET A 113 -10.08 -20.05 7.39
N PRO A 114 -10.09 -21.09 6.52
CA PRO A 114 -9.03 -22.08 6.50
C PRO A 114 -7.68 -21.43 6.16
N GLU A 115 -6.62 -22.03 6.68
CA GLU A 115 -5.26 -21.58 6.39
C GLU A 115 -4.93 -21.73 4.90
N TYR A 116 -4.36 -20.68 4.33
CA TYR A 116 -3.81 -20.70 2.98
C TYR A 116 -2.32 -20.35 3.04
N ASN A 117 -1.48 -21.24 2.55
CA ASN A 117 0.00 -21.15 2.68
C ASN A 117 0.46 -20.97 4.14
N GLY A 118 -0.15 -21.69 5.08
CA GLY A 118 0.22 -21.65 6.50
C GLY A 118 -0.19 -20.39 7.27
N CYS A 119 -1.05 -19.53 6.68
CA CYS A 119 -1.51 -18.29 7.29
C CYS A 119 -3.00 -18.04 7.04
N LYS A 120 -3.68 -17.42 8.02
CA LYS A 120 -5.10 -16.99 7.91
C LYS A 120 -5.19 -15.52 7.50
N ARG A 121 -4.66 -15.15 6.32
CA ARG A 121 -4.59 -13.76 5.86
C ARG A 121 -5.40 -13.49 4.59
N TRP A 122 -5.97 -14.55 4.00
CA TRP A 122 -6.56 -14.51 2.68
C TRP A 122 -8.01 -15.01 2.69
N LEU A 123 -8.91 -14.23 2.15
CA LEU A 123 -10.24 -14.67 1.78
C LEU A 123 -10.13 -15.32 0.40
N VAL A 124 -10.07 -16.66 0.38
CA VAL A 124 -9.99 -17.45 -0.85
C VAL A 124 -11.40 -17.67 -1.40
N ARG A 125 -11.64 -17.22 -2.63
CA ARG A 125 -12.91 -17.46 -3.31
C ARG A 125 -12.66 -18.25 -4.58
N PRO A 126 -13.24 -19.46 -4.71
CA PRO A 126 -13.10 -20.27 -5.92
C PRO A 126 -13.52 -19.47 -7.17
N GLY A 127 -12.62 -19.37 -8.15
CA GLY A 127 -12.85 -18.65 -9.42
C GLY A 127 -12.69 -17.12 -9.40
N LEU A 128 -12.60 -16.49 -8.20
CA LEU A 128 -12.45 -15.02 -8.06
C LEU A 128 -11.11 -14.58 -7.50
N GLY A 129 -10.21 -15.55 -7.19
CA GLY A 129 -8.89 -15.26 -6.62
C GLY A 129 -8.89 -15.07 -5.10
N THR A 130 -7.85 -14.45 -4.58
CA THR A 130 -7.63 -14.21 -3.16
C THR A 130 -7.76 -12.73 -2.85
N LEU A 131 -8.56 -12.37 -1.85
CA LEU A 131 -8.67 -11.01 -1.32
C LEU A 131 -7.96 -10.95 0.04
N GLN A 132 -7.08 -9.98 0.21
CA GLN A 132 -6.40 -9.74 1.47
C GLN A 132 -7.05 -8.57 2.22
N PRO A 133 -7.77 -8.79 3.35
CA PRO A 133 -8.47 -7.74 4.09
C PRO A 133 -7.58 -6.61 4.57
N SER A 134 -6.31 -6.89 4.88
CA SER A 134 -5.34 -5.87 5.32
C SER A 134 -5.07 -4.80 4.25
N GLU A 135 -5.22 -5.10 2.94
CA GLU A 135 -5.11 -4.09 1.88
C GLU A 135 -6.25 -3.05 1.99
N ILE A 136 -7.47 -3.53 2.25
CA ILE A 136 -8.63 -2.66 2.47
C ILE A 136 -8.46 -1.87 3.78
N ALA A 137 -7.88 -2.48 4.82
CA ALA A 137 -7.62 -1.81 6.09
C ALA A 137 -6.62 -0.66 5.95
N LYS A 138 -5.52 -0.84 5.18
CA LYS A 138 -4.57 0.23 4.87
C LYS A 138 -5.27 1.41 4.21
N PHE A 139 -6.05 1.15 3.17
CA PHE A 139 -6.84 2.17 2.49
C PHE A 139 -7.80 2.89 3.44
N ALA A 140 -8.56 2.15 4.26
CA ALA A 140 -9.52 2.71 5.20
C ALA A 140 -8.86 3.56 6.29
N VAL A 141 -7.70 3.14 6.80
CA VAL A 141 -6.92 3.91 7.80
C VAL A 141 -6.47 5.25 7.21
N VAL A 142 -5.96 5.27 5.98
CA VAL A 142 -5.60 6.52 5.30
C VAL A 142 -6.81 7.44 5.18
N LEU A 143 -7.97 6.91 4.78
CA LEU A 143 -9.20 7.71 4.64
C LEU A 143 -9.68 8.29 5.97
N VAL A 144 -9.78 7.46 7.01
CA VAL A 144 -10.28 7.90 8.33
C VAL A 144 -9.33 8.91 8.96
N PHE A 145 -8.02 8.67 8.87
CA PHE A 145 -7.04 9.59 9.43
C PHE A 145 -7.07 10.93 8.70
N SER A 146 -7.09 10.92 7.37
CA SER A 146 -7.22 12.14 6.58
C SER A 146 -8.52 12.89 6.89
N HIS A 147 -9.64 12.16 7.05
CA HIS A 147 -10.94 12.74 7.40
C HIS A 147 -10.91 13.40 8.79
N VAL A 148 -10.47 12.68 9.83
CA VAL A 148 -10.46 13.18 11.21
C VAL A 148 -9.48 14.34 11.40
N ILE A 149 -8.28 14.25 10.79
CA ILE A 149 -7.26 15.31 10.86
C ILE A 149 -7.75 16.58 10.15
N SER A 150 -8.35 16.44 8.97
CA SER A 150 -8.83 17.61 8.19
C SER A 150 -9.89 18.44 8.94
N ILE A 151 -10.77 17.76 9.69
CA ILE A 151 -11.82 18.41 10.47
C ILE A 151 -11.28 19.00 11.79
N ASN A 152 -10.33 18.34 12.44
CA ASN A 152 -9.89 18.68 13.79
C ASN A 152 -8.47 19.28 13.83
N HIS A 153 -7.99 19.81 12.72
CA HIS A 153 -6.60 20.26 12.56
C HIS A 153 -6.08 21.14 13.70
N ASP A 154 -6.89 22.12 14.12
CA ASP A 154 -6.47 23.09 15.16
C ASP A 154 -6.33 22.48 16.56
N GLN A 155 -6.90 21.29 16.78
CA GLN A 155 -6.91 20.59 18.05
C GLN A 155 -5.99 19.34 18.08
N MET A 156 -5.23 19.08 17.02
CA MET A 156 -4.37 17.90 16.90
C MET A 156 -3.29 17.78 18.00
N LYS A 157 -2.93 18.88 18.65
CA LYS A 157 -2.00 18.87 19.79
C LYS A 157 -2.59 18.32 21.08
N ARG A 158 -3.94 18.25 21.20
CA ARG A 158 -4.62 17.72 22.39
C ARG A 158 -4.67 16.20 22.33
N PHE A 159 -4.43 15.54 23.46
CA PHE A 159 -4.46 14.06 23.54
C PHE A 159 -5.79 13.47 23.09
N SER A 160 -6.90 14.01 23.58
CA SER A 160 -8.26 13.48 23.31
C SER A 160 -8.68 13.54 21.85
N VAL A 161 -8.10 14.46 21.06
CA VAL A 161 -8.47 14.67 19.66
C VAL A 161 -7.37 14.21 18.70
N GLY A 162 -6.11 14.50 19.04
CA GLY A 162 -4.98 14.23 18.15
C GLY A 162 -4.26 12.90 18.41
N VAL A 163 -4.61 12.15 19.49
CA VAL A 163 -3.97 10.87 19.79
C VAL A 163 -4.99 9.76 20.02
N LEU A 164 -5.93 9.96 20.93
CA LEU A 164 -6.84 8.91 21.39
C LEU A 164 -7.64 8.22 20.26
N PRO A 165 -8.32 8.93 19.34
CA PRO A 165 -9.10 8.28 18.28
C PRO A 165 -8.21 7.52 17.30
N PHE A 166 -7.01 8.03 16.99
CA PHE A 166 -6.04 7.37 16.12
C PHE A 166 -5.44 6.13 16.78
N ALA A 167 -5.07 6.23 18.06
CA ALA A 167 -4.56 5.09 18.82
C ALA A 167 -5.59 3.97 18.97
N LEU A 168 -6.87 4.30 19.15
CA LEU A 168 -7.96 3.31 19.18
C LEU A 168 -8.10 2.59 17.84
N VAL A 169 -8.16 3.33 16.71
CA VAL A 169 -8.25 2.71 15.38
C VAL A 169 -7.04 1.85 15.09
N LEU A 170 -5.82 2.38 15.30
CA LEU A 170 -4.58 1.61 15.08
C LEU A 170 -4.49 0.41 16.01
N GLY A 171 -4.88 0.56 17.28
CA GLY A 171 -4.85 -0.51 18.26
C GLY A 171 -5.78 -1.68 17.87
N VAL A 172 -7.00 -1.37 17.45
CA VAL A 172 -7.96 -2.41 17.01
C VAL A 172 -7.48 -3.10 15.74
N VAL A 173 -7.07 -2.33 14.72
CA VAL A 173 -6.58 -2.90 13.46
C VAL A 173 -5.31 -3.73 13.69
N ALA A 174 -4.35 -3.21 14.46
CA ALA A 174 -3.11 -3.91 14.79
C ALA A 174 -3.39 -5.21 15.58
N ALA A 175 -4.28 -5.18 16.56
CA ALA A 175 -4.65 -6.38 17.34
C ALA A 175 -5.24 -7.46 16.43
N LEU A 176 -6.16 -7.12 15.53
CA LEU A 176 -6.74 -8.08 14.58
C LEU A 176 -5.69 -8.64 13.63
N MET A 177 -4.80 -7.81 13.08
CA MET A 177 -3.73 -8.26 12.19
C MET A 177 -2.64 -9.09 12.89
N LEU A 178 -2.40 -8.87 14.18
CA LEU A 178 -1.50 -9.73 14.96
C LEU A 178 -2.12 -11.10 15.24
N LEU A 179 -3.45 -11.19 15.38
CA LEU A 179 -4.16 -12.47 15.44
C LEU A 179 -4.10 -13.25 14.11
N GLU A 180 -3.86 -12.57 12.98
CA GLU A 180 -3.63 -13.15 11.65
C GLU A 180 -2.15 -13.53 11.39
N PRO A 181 -1.27 -13.59 12.35
CA PRO A 181 0.22 -13.45 12.34
C PRO A 181 0.78 -12.57 11.21
N HIS A 182 0.22 -11.36 11.02
CA HIS A 182 0.58 -10.44 9.93
C HIS A 182 1.41 -9.24 10.43
N LEU A 183 2.61 -9.52 10.96
CA LEU A 183 3.48 -8.50 11.58
C LEU A 183 3.87 -7.38 10.60
N SER A 184 4.23 -7.71 9.36
CA SER A 184 4.64 -6.73 8.34
C SER A 184 3.53 -5.73 7.99
N GLY A 185 2.32 -6.24 7.79
CA GLY A 185 1.16 -5.37 7.54
C GLY A 185 0.83 -4.48 8.73
N THR A 186 0.97 -5.02 9.95
CA THR A 186 0.78 -4.25 11.18
C THR A 186 1.78 -3.11 11.30
N LEU A 187 3.08 -3.37 11.09
CA LEU A 187 4.12 -2.34 11.12
C LEU A 187 3.87 -1.25 10.06
N LEU A 188 3.45 -1.67 8.86
CA LEU A 188 3.15 -0.74 7.77
C LEU A 188 1.97 0.18 8.14
N ILE A 189 0.87 -0.36 8.66
CA ILE A 189 -0.30 0.44 9.07
C ILE A 189 0.05 1.40 10.22
N LEU A 190 0.80 0.94 11.21
CA LEU A 190 1.28 1.79 12.29
C LEU A 190 2.17 2.91 11.77
N GLY A 191 3.07 2.61 10.82
CA GLY A 191 3.92 3.59 10.17
C GLY A 191 3.13 4.64 9.37
N ILE A 192 2.17 4.20 8.55
CA ILE A 192 1.28 5.10 7.79
C ILE A 192 0.51 6.01 8.74
N GLY A 193 -0.10 5.44 9.79
CA GLY A 193 -0.84 6.19 10.80
C GLY A 193 0.02 7.20 11.53
N ALA A 194 1.23 6.82 11.93
CA ALA A 194 2.18 7.71 12.58
C ALA A 194 2.57 8.90 11.66
N VAL A 195 2.89 8.65 10.39
CA VAL A 195 3.23 9.72 9.46
C VAL A 195 2.04 10.66 9.23
N LEU A 196 0.82 10.15 9.05
CA LEU A 196 -0.37 10.99 8.90
C LEU A 196 -0.64 11.85 10.15
N MET A 197 -0.52 11.27 11.35
CA MET A 197 -0.64 12.01 12.60
C MET A 197 0.44 13.09 12.73
N PHE A 198 1.68 12.78 12.36
CA PHE A 198 2.80 13.73 12.40
C PHE A 198 2.57 14.90 11.45
N VAL A 199 2.23 14.63 10.19
CA VAL A 199 1.89 15.65 9.17
C VAL A 199 0.63 16.43 9.59
N GLY A 200 -0.32 15.77 10.24
CA GLY A 200 -1.54 16.36 10.80
C GLY A 200 -1.31 17.30 11.98
N GLY A 201 -0.06 17.37 12.53
CA GLY A 201 0.30 18.30 13.59
C GLY A 201 0.17 17.73 15.02
N THR A 202 0.08 16.41 15.17
CA THR A 202 0.16 15.77 16.48
C THR A 202 1.52 16.07 17.14
N GLY A 203 1.51 16.42 18.44
CA GLY A 203 2.72 16.85 19.14
C GLY A 203 3.75 15.70 19.27
N LEU A 204 5.02 15.98 18.99
CA LEU A 204 6.13 15.01 19.01
C LEU A 204 6.24 14.21 20.31
N LYS A 205 5.89 14.83 21.46
CA LYS A 205 5.90 14.19 22.78
C LYS A 205 5.09 12.88 22.82
N TRP A 206 4.01 12.80 22.03
CA TRP A 206 3.15 11.62 22.01
C TRP A 206 3.79 10.46 21.24
N PHE A 207 4.56 10.76 20.21
CA PHE A 207 5.34 9.73 19.48
C PHE A 207 6.46 9.18 20.37
N VAL A 208 7.16 10.05 21.11
CA VAL A 208 8.18 9.62 22.06
C VAL A 208 7.55 8.75 23.16
N LEU A 209 6.42 9.17 23.71
CA LEU A 209 5.69 8.38 24.72
C LEU A 209 5.23 7.03 24.16
N ALA A 210 4.68 7.01 22.94
CA ALA A 210 4.27 5.76 22.27
C ALA A 210 5.47 4.83 22.03
N GLY A 211 6.62 5.37 21.61
CA GLY A 211 7.85 4.59 21.45
C GLY A 211 8.33 3.98 22.77
N VAL A 212 8.41 4.79 23.82
CA VAL A 212 8.83 4.32 25.16
C VAL A 212 7.86 3.27 25.71
N SER A 213 6.54 3.53 25.60
CA SER A 213 5.54 2.56 26.05
C SER A 213 5.53 1.27 25.21
N GLY A 214 5.81 1.36 23.91
CA GLY A 214 5.97 0.20 23.03
C GLY A 214 7.15 -0.67 23.44
N VAL A 215 8.32 -0.09 23.69
CA VAL A 215 9.50 -0.81 24.17
C VAL A 215 9.24 -1.45 25.54
N ALA A 216 8.59 -0.71 26.45
CA ALA A 216 8.22 -1.24 27.76
C ALA A 216 7.21 -2.42 27.64
N ALA A 217 6.23 -2.32 26.72
CA ALA A 217 5.26 -3.39 26.48
C ALA A 217 5.92 -4.65 25.92
N ILE A 218 6.87 -4.51 24.97
CA ILE A 218 7.66 -5.64 24.45
C ILE A 218 8.47 -6.27 25.58
N GLY A 219 9.18 -5.48 26.40
CA GLY A 219 9.91 -6.00 27.56
C GLY A 219 9.02 -6.73 28.56
N ALA A 220 7.83 -6.19 28.83
CA ALA A 220 6.85 -6.86 29.69
C ALA A 220 6.32 -8.16 29.08
N ALA A 221 6.05 -8.19 27.76
CA ALA A 221 5.59 -9.38 27.05
C ALA A 221 6.62 -10.52 27.13
N VAL A 222 7.91 -10.20 27.00
CA VAL A 222 9.03 -11.17 27.15
C VAL A 222 9.01 -11.82 28.54
N VAL A 223 8.69 -11.05 29.59
CA VAL A 223 8.66 -11.55 30.98
C VAL A 223 7.37 -12.32 31.29
N ILE A 224 6.22 -11.82 30.79
CA ILE A 224 4.89 -12.35 31.15
C ILE A 224 4.49 -13.54 30.26
N MET A 225 4.93 -13.55 29.00
CA MET A 225 4.60 -14.55 27.97
C MET A 225 5.87 -15.21 27.42
N PRO A 226 6.61 -15.98 28.22
CA PRO A 226 7.87 -16.58 27.81
C PRO A 226 7.72 -17.51 26.59
N ASP A 227 6.53 -18.07 26.34
CA ASP A 227 6.26 -18.93 25.19
C ASP A 227 6.25 -18.18 23.83
N LEU A 228 6.11 -16.85 23.83
CA LEU A 228 6.25 -16.02 22.64
C LEU A 228 7.70 -15.67 22.33
N VAL A 229 8.60 -15.79 23.31
CA VAL A 229 10.02 -15.42 23.21
C VAL A 229 10.77 -16.31 22.21
N PRO A 230 10.60 -17.65 22.16
CA PRO A 230 11.33 -18.50 21.24
C PRO A 230 11.12 -18.06 19.79
N TYR A 231 9.87 -17.86 19.35
CA TYR A 231 9.56 -17.45 17.99
C TYR A 231 10.17 -16.08 17.61
N ALA A 232 10.14 -15.12 18.52
CA ALA A 232 10.74 -13.80 18.31
C ALA A 232 12.28 -13.88 18.36
N ALA A 233 12.82 -14.72 19.26
CA ALA A 233 14.24 -14.97 19.37
C ALA A 233 14.81 -15.66 18.14
N ASP A 234 14.11 -16.66 17.58
CA ASP A 234 14.54 -17.38 16.37
C ASP A 234 14.63 -16.44 15.18
N ARG A 235 13.63 -15.55 15.00
CA ARG A 235 13.69 -14.51 13.96
C ARG A 235 14.79 -13.49 14.18
N LEU A 236 15.05 -13.10 15.43
CA LEU A 236 16.12 -12.17 15.77
C LEU A 236 17.50 -12.83 15.55
N ASN A 237 17.66 -14.08 15.98
CA ASN A 237 18.90 -14.85 15.79
C ASN A 237 19.16 -15.08 14.31
N SER A 238 18.15 -15.50 13.53
CA SER A 238 18.26 -15.67 12.08
C SER A 238 18.59 -14.36 11.34
N TRP A 239 18.19 -13.21 11.89
CA TRP A 239 18.57 -11.92 11.33
C TRP A 239 20.00 -11.51 11.69
N LEU A 240 20.43 -11.69 12.94
CA LEU A 240 21.77 -11.33 13.40
C LEU A 240 22.85 -12.24 12.83
N ASP A 241 22.57 -13.54 12.74
CA ASP A 241 23.46 -14.54 12.13
C ASP A 241 22.67 -15.55 11.30
N PRO A 242 22.34 -15.20 10.04
CA PRO A 242 21.62 -16.13 9.16
C PRO A 242 22.42 -17.39 8.83
N PHE A 243 23.77 -17.37 8.98
CA PHE A 243 24.63 -18.51 8.72
C PHE A 243 24.66 -19.52 9.85
N ALA A 244 24.11 -19.24 11.02
CA ALA A 244 23.96 -20.19 12.11
C ALA A 244 23.04 -21.38 11.74
N ASP A 245 21.97 -21.13 10.94
CA ASP A 245 21.10 -22.17 10.38
C ASP A 245 20.87 -21.95 8.87
N PRO A 246 21.82 -22.35 8.01
CA PRO A 246 21.78 -22.05 6.59
C PRO A 246 20.69 -22.78 5.79
N LEU A 247 20.13 -23.87 6.34
CA LEU A 247 19.11 -24.70 5.68
C LEU A 247 17.70 -24.51 6.25
N GLY A 248 17.60 -23.89 7.43
CA GLY A 248 16.34 -23.56 8.10
C GLY A 248 15.98 -22.08 7.95
N ASP A 249 15.84 -21.37 9.07
CA ASP A 249 15.34 -20.00 9.12
C ASP A 249 16.23 -18.98 8.40
N GLY A 250 17.54 -19.21 8.33
CA GLY A 250 18.50 -18.37 7.60
C GLY A 250 18.48 -18.54 6.08
N HIS A 251 17.94 -19.66 5.56
CA HIS A 251 18.06 -20.04 4.15
C HIS A 251 17.59 -18.95 3.19
N GLN A 252 16.40 -18.40 3.41
CA GLN A 252 15.81 -17.41 2.54
C GLN A 252 16.66 -16.11 2.47
N THR A 253 17.15 -15.65 3.62
CA THR A 253 18.01 -14.47 3.75
C THR A 253 19.37 -14.70 3.06
N ILE A 254 20.01 -15.84 3.28
CA ILE A 254 21.30 -16.18 2.66
C ILE A 254 21.18 -16.19 1.14
N GLN A 255 20.16 -16.86 0.60
CA GLN A 255 19.96 -16.94 -0.86
C GLN A 255 19.67 -15.55 -1.45
N SER A 256 18.95 -14.70 -0.73
CA SER A 256 18.74 -13.29 -1.11
C SER A 256 20.07 -12.51 -1.18
N LEU A 257 20.93 -12.66 -0.17
CA LEU A 257 22.24 -12.00 -0.15
C LEU A 257 23.15 -12.53 -1.26
N TYR A 258 23.10 -13.83 -1.58
CA TYR A 258 23.84 -14.39 -2.71
C TYR A 258 23.34 -13.85 -4.05
N ALA A 259 22.00 -13.68 -4.22
CA ALA A 259 21.44 -13.04 -5.41
C ALA A 259 21.96 -11.62 -5.59
N ILE A 260 21.90 -10.81 -4.52
CA ILE A 260 22.38 -9.41 -4.54
C ILE A 260 23.87 -9.37 -4.85
N GLY A 261 24.67 -10.20 -4.17
CA GLY A 261 26.12 -10.24 -4.34
C GLY A 261 26.57 -10.72 -5.72
N SER A 262 25.85 -11.67 -6.32
CA SER A 262 26.18 -12.20 -7.66
C SER A 262 25.84 -11.23 -8.80
N GLY A 263 24.94 -10.28 -8.58
CA GLY A 263 24.55 -9.31 -9.61
C GLY A 263 25.65 -8.30 -9.96
N GLY A 264 26.58 -7.99 -9.04
CA GLY A 264 27.62 -7.00 -9.27
C GLY A 264 27.09 -5.64 -9.73
N ALA A 265 27.85 -4.92 -10.55
CA ALA A 265 27.47 -3.58 -11.00
C ALA A 265 26.39 -3.61 -12.10
N ALA A 266 26.52 -4.48 -13.09
CA ALA A 266 25.69 -4.48 -14.31
C ALA A 266 24.66 -5.62 -14.38
N GLY A 267 24.66 -6.56 -13.43
CA GLY A 267 23.80 -7.72 -13.41
C GLY A 267 24.25 -8.86 -14.33
N LEU A 268 23.59 -10.02 -14.18
CA LEU A 268 23.80 -11.19 -15.02
C LEU A 268 23.03 -11.10 -16.36
N GLY A 269 22.21 -10.08 -16.52
CA GLY A 269 21.26 -9.90 -17.63
C GLY A 269 19.86 -10.38 -17.28
N LEU A 270 18.86 -9.74 -17.88
CA LEU A 270 17.46 -10.07 -17.68
C LEU A 270 17.18 -11.52 -18.06
N GLY A 271 16.50 -12.26 -17.18
CA GLY A 271 16.22 -13.68 -17.39
C GLY A 271 17.31 -14.63 -16.96
N ASN A 272 18.49 -14.15 -16.57
CA ASN A 272 19.67 -14.97 -16.29
C ASN A 272 19.95 -15.18 -14.78
N SER A 273 19.03 -14.81 -13.90
CA SER A 273 19.15 -15.09 -12.48
C SER A 273 19.31 -16.60 -12.24
N ARG A 274 20.28 -16.98 -11.43
CA ARG A 274 20.51 -18.35 -10.98
C ARG A 274 19.64 -18.67 -9.77
N GLN A 275 19.49 -17.69 -8.90
CA GLN A 275 18.79 -17.84 -7.62
C GLN A 275 17.28 -18.08 -7.77
N LYS A 276 16.64 -17.62 -8.87
CA LYS A 276 15.23 -17.92 -9.19
C LYS A 276 14.94 -19.38 -9.48
N HIS A 277 15.97 -20.21 -9.76
CA HIS A 277 15.83 -21.63 -10.01
C HIS A 277 15.73 -22.44 -8.70
N LEU A 278 14.74 -22.09 -7.85
CA LEU A 278 14.37 -22.75 -6.59
C LEU A 278 15.38 -22.56 -5.44
N PHE A 279 16.42 -21.74 -5.59
CA PHE A 279 17.32 -21.41 -4.49
C PHE A 279 16.68 -20.38 -3.55
N VAL A 280 16.16 -19.26 -4.06
CA VAL A 280 15.36 -18.33 -3.27
C VAL A 280 13.94 -18.88 -3.16
N PRO A 281 13.41 -19.13 -1.95
CA PRO A 281 12.00 -19.48 -1.76
C PRO A 281 11.10 -18.31 -2.17
N GLU A 282 10.03 -18.59 -2.93
CA GLU A 282 9.02 -17.60 -3.37
C GLU A 282 9.62 -16.31 -3.97
N PRO A 283 10.54 -16.38 -4.96
CA PRO A 283 11.24 -15.22 -5.49
C PRO A 283 10.30 -14.19 -6.16
N GLN A 284 9.09 -14.62 -6.53
CA GLN A 284 8.04 -13.76 -7.12
C GLN A 284 7.26 -12.93 -6.09
N ASN A 285 7.40 -13.22 -4.78
CA ASN A 285 6.68 -12.54 -3.70
C ASN A 285 7.60 -11.52 -3.00
N ASP A 286 8.09 -11.85 -1.82
CA ASP A 286 8.73 -10.89 -0.91
C ASP A 286 10.19 -10.61 -1.28
N PHE A 287 10.83 -11.50 -2.04
CA PHE A 287 12.25 -11.43 -2.44
C PHE A 287 12.47 -11.05 -3.91
N ILE A 288 11.46 -10.48 -4.58
CA ILE A 288 11.60 -10.09 -5.98
C ILE A 288 12.71 -9.04 -6.20
N PHE A 289 12.99 -8.18 -5.21
CA PHE A 289 14.05 -7.19 -5.29
C PHE A 289 15.45 -7.83 -5.34
N SER A 290 15.68 -8.98 -4.70
CA SER A 290 16.94 -9.70 -4.84
C SER A 290 17.19 -10.19 -6.27
N ILE A 291 16.12 -10.63 -6.96
CA ILE A 291 16.20 -11.03 -8.37
C ILE A 291 16.45 -9.82 -9.27
N VAL A 292 15.86 -8.64 -8.95
CA VAL A 292 16.19 -7.38 -9.63
C VAL A 292 17.69 -7.07 -9.49
N CYS A 293 18.24 -7.21 -8.27
CA CYS A 293 19.66 -6.98 -8.02
C CYS A 293 20.54 -7.98 -8.77
N GLU A 294 20.15 -9.26 -8.85
CA GLU A 294 20.92 -10.30 -9.54
C GLU A 294 20.91 -10.08 -11.07
N GLU A 295 19.74 -9.84 -11.66
CA GLU A 295 19.60 -9.72 -13.11
C GLU A 295 20.08 -8.38 -13.67
N LEU A 296 19.81 -7.27 -12.96
CA LEU A 296 20.10 -5.91 -13.44
C LEU A 296 21.27 -5.25 -12.68
N GLY A 297 21.81 -5.91 -11.66
CA GLY A 297 22.92 -5.42 -10.88
C GLY A 297 22.60 -4.19 -10.02
N PHE A 298 23.64 -3.57 -9.52
CA PHE A 298 23.54 -2.35 -8.70
C PHE A 298 22.85 -1.20 -9.47
N VAL A 299 23.15 -1.04 -10.77
CA VAL A 299 22.54 0.00 -11.60
C VAL A 299 21.03 -0.18 -11.68
N GLY A 300 20.53 -1.41 -11.91
CA GLY A 300 19.10 -1.71 -11.94
C GLY A 300 18.43 -1.51 -10.58
N ALA A 301 19.08 -1.92 -9.49
CA ALA A 301 18.60 -1.67 -8.14
C ALA A 301 18.46 -0.16 -7.86
N CYS A 302 19.48 0.65 -8.20
CA CYS A 302 19.43 2.10 -8.06
C CYS A 302 18.33 2.74 -8.91
N ALA A 303 18.08 2.22 -10.12
CA ALA A 303 17.01 2.71 -10.97
C ALA A 303 15.61 2.45 -10.32
N VAL A 304 15.38 1.26 -9.74
CA VAL A 304 14.13 0.95 -9.02
C VAL A 304 13.98 1.84 -7.80
N VAL A 305 15.01 1.98 -6.97
CA VAL A 305 14.99 2.89 -5.81
C VAL A 305 14.71 4.32 -6.26
N GLY A 306 15.37 4.78 -7.32
CA GLY A 306 15.16 6.10 -7.90
C GLY A 306 13.73 6.36 -8.34
N LEU A 307 13.06 5.35 -8.96
CA LEU A 307 11.64 5.46 -9.35
C LEU A 307 10.73 5.63 -8.13
N PHE A 308 10.95 4.88 -7.04
CA PHE A 308 10.18 5.05 -5.80
C PHE A 308 10.43 6.41 -5.13
N VAL A 309 11.67 6.88 -5.13
CA VAL A 309 12.03 8.23 -4.62
C VAL A 309 11.36 9.32 -5.46
N LEU A 310 11.36 9.20 -6.78
CA LEU A 310 10.68 10.15 -7.68
C LEU A 310 9.16 10.13 -7.47
N LEU A 311 8.57 8.95 -7.26
CA LEU A 311 7.13 8.81 -6.97
C LEU A 311 6.79 9.52 -5.65
N LEU A 312 7.58 9.29 -4.59
CA LEU A 312 7.41 9.94 -3.29
C LEU A 312 7.57 11.47 -3.40
N TRP A 313 8.62 11.92 -4.08
CA TRP A 313 8.86 13.34 -4.28
C TRP A 313 7.71 14.01 -5.05
N ARG A 314 7.25 13.37 -6.14
CA ARG A 314 6.11 13.90 -6.90
C ARG A 314 4.82 13.91 -6.07
N GLY A 315 4.56 12.86 -5.28
CA GLY A 315 3.43 12.80 -4.37
C GLY A 315 3.47 13.91 -3.31
N ILE A 316 4.63 14.16 -2.68
CA ILE A 316 4.79 15.27 -1.73
C ILE A 316 4.53 16.62 -2.42
N THR A 317 5.02 16.79 -3.65
CA THR A 317 4.75 18.00 -4.43
C THR A 317 3.26 18.19 -4.69
N LEU A 318 2.54 17.13 -5.08
CA LEU A 318 1.08 17.16 -5.26
C LEU A 318 0.35 17.47 -3.96
N ALA A 319 0.77 16.87 -2.84
CA ALA A 319 0.18 17.15 -1.54
C ALA A 319 0.33 18.62 -1.11
N ALA A 320 1.51 19.23 -1.42
CA ALA A 320 1.77 20.64 -1.09
C ALA A 320 0.91 21.63 -1.91
N HIS A 321 0.44 21.21 -3.08
CA HIS A 321 -0.43 22.03 -3.96
C HIS A 321 -1.90 21.58 -3.95
N ALA A 322 -2.26 20.60 -3.10
CA ALA A 322 -3.64 20.13 -3.02
C ALA A 322 -4.60 21.23 -2.60
N PRO A 323 -5.84 21.26 -3.15
CA PRO A 323 -6.81 22.35 -2.92
C PRO A 323 -7.23 22.48 -1.46
N ASP A 324 -7.22 21.37 -0.72
CA ASP A 324 -7.64 21.31 0.68
C ASP A 324 -6.80 20.31 1.49
N ARG A 325 -6.94 20.38 2.81
CA ARG A 325 -6.19 19.53 3.74
C ARG A 325 -6.52 18.04 3.62
N PHE A 326 -7.77 17.72 3.30
CA PHE A 326 -8.17 16.33 3.15
C PHE A 326 -7.48 15.69 1.95
N GLY A 327 -7.53 16.37 0.80
CA GLY A 327 -6.81 15.94 -0.40
C GLY A 327 -5.30 15.83 -0.16
N ALA A 328 -4.68 16.83 0.49
CA ALA A 328 -3.27 16.78 0.86
C ALA A 328 -2.90 15.54 1.70
N LEU A 329 -3.70 15.24 2.72
CA LEU A 329 -3.48 14.08 3.60
C LEU A 329 -3.72 12.74 2.89
N LEU A 330 -4.69 12.66 1.98
CA LEU A 330 -4.89 11.48 1.14
C LEU A 330 -3.67 11.20 0.27
N VAL A 331 -3.15 12.23 -0.40
CA VAL A 331 -1.95 12.11 -1.24
C VAL A 331 -0.75 11.69 -0.42
N VAL A 332 -0.50 12.32 0.75
CA VAL A 332 0.56 11.93 1.67
C VAL A 332 0.38 10.49 2.11
N GLY A 333 -0.81 10.10 2.57
CA GLY A 333 -1.08 8.76 3.08
C GLY A 333 -0.77 7.67 2.07
N PHE A 334 -1.34 7.76 0.86
CA PHE A 334 -1.13 6.74 -0.18
C PHE A 334 0.30 6.73 -0.73
N THR A 335 0.91 7.90 -0.89
CA THR A 335 2.30 7.97 -1.39
C THR A 335 3.29 7.43 -0.36
N VAL A 336 3.11 7.78 0.92
CA VAL A 336 3.92 7.27 2.03
C VAL A 336 3.71 5.78 2.23
N GLN A 337 2.50 5.25 2.07
CA GLN A 337 2.23 3.81 2.11
C GLN A 337 3.11 3.06 1.11
N VAL A 338 3.15 3.50 -0.15
CA VAL A 338 4.00 2.90 -1.18
C VAL A 338 5.48 3.01 -0.82
N ALA A 339 5.93 4.19 -0.39
CA ALA A 339 7.31 4.43 -0.04
C ALA A 339 7.77 3.59 1.16
N LEU A 340 6.99 3.55 2.24
CA LEU A 340 7.30 2.74 3.43
C LEU A 340 7.33 1.24 3.08
N GLN A 341 6.37 0.77 2.29
CA GLN A 341 6.33 -0.63 1.89
C GLN A 341 7.54 -1.01 1.04
N ALA A 342 7.96 -0.14 0.11
CA ALA A 342 9.15 -0.36 -0.69
C ALA A 342 10.44 -0.36 0.17
N VAL A 343 10.59 0.62 1.06
CA VAL A 343 11.75 0.70 1.97
C VAL A 343 11.84 -0.52 2.88
N LEU A 344 10.71 -0.93 3.47
CA LEU A 344 10.68 -2.11 4.35
C LEU A 344 11.01 -3.39 3.58
N ASN A 345 10.50 -3.59 2.35
CA ASN A 345 10.86 -4.74 1.54
C ASN A 345 12.35 -4.75 1.22
N MET A 346 12.91 -3.65 0.73
CA MET A 346 14.32 -3.54 0.42
C MET A 346 15.20 -3.77 1.66
N ALA A 347 14.80 -3.26 2.83
CA ALA A 347 15.52 -3.46 4.08
C ALA A 347 15.50 -4.93 4.55
N VAL A 348 14.38 -5.65 4.35
CA VAL A 348 14.29 -7.10 4.60
C VAL A 348 15.21 -7.87 3.67
N VAL A 349 15.11 -7.61 2.36
CA VAL A 349 15.86 -8.34 1.33
C VAL A 349 17.37 -8.16 1.47
N THR A 350 17.82 -6.99 1.94
CA THR A 350 19.23 -6.69 2.25
C THR A 350 19.68 -7.12 3.65
N ASN A 351 18.83 -7.81 4.39
CA ASN A 351 19.07 -8.18 5.79
C ASN A 351 19.39 -7.00 6.72
N THR A 352 18.91 -5.80 6.39
CA THR A 352 19.04 -4.61 7.27
C THR A 352 18.08 -4.67 8.46
N ILE A 353 16.92 -5.31 8.27
CA ILE A 353 15.92 -5.59 9.31
C ILE A 353 15.50 -7.06 9.25
N PRO A 354 14.94 -7.62 10.34
CA PRO A 354 14.45 -9.00 10.35
C PRO A 354 13.43 -9.28 9.25
N ASN A 355 13.42 -10.51 8.74
CA ASN A 355 12.47 -10.92 7.70
C ASN A 355 11.03 -10.85 8.20
N THR A 356 10.22 -10.02 7.57
CA THR A 356 8.81 -9.78 7.91
C THR A 356 7.84 -10.23 6.82
N GLY A 357 8.31 -10.61 5.63
CA GLY A 357 7.45 -11.06 4.53
C GLY A 357 6.61 -9.94 3.93
N ILE A 358 7.19 -8.77 3.68
CA ILE A 358 6.50 -7.64 3.04
C ILE A 358 6.78 -7.65 1.53
N SER A 359 5.73 -7.47 0.73
CA SER A 359 5.85 -7.43 -0.73
C SER A 359 6.34 -6.09 -1.25
N LEU A 360 7.08 -6.06 -2.38
CA LEU A 360 7.47 -4.83 -3.06
C LEU A 360 6.30 -4.28 -3.89
N PRO A 361 5.86 -3.02 -3.66
CA PRO A 361 4.74 -2.43 -4.38
C PRO A 361 4.95 -2.49 -5.90
N PHE A 362 3.91 -2.82 -6.65
CA PHE A 362 3.86 -2.95 -8.12
C PHE A 362 4.68 -4.11 -8.71
N PHE A 363 5.64 -4.69 -7.99
CA PHE A 363 6.55 -5.74 -8.48
C PHE A 363 6.09 -7.13 -8.05
N SER A 364 5.81 -7.32 -6.76
CA SER A 364 5.51 -8.63 -6.19
C SER A 364 4.21 -9.23 -6.73
N SER A 365 4.15 -10.56 -6.78
CA SER A 365 2.94 -11.30 -7.09
C SER A 365 1.88 -11.08 -6.00
N GLY A 366 0.84 -10.32 -6.32
CA GLY A 366 -0.24 -10.01 -5.39
C GLY A 366 -1.36 -9.30 -6.12
N GLY A 367 -2.22 -10.07 -6.81
CA GLY A 367 -3.21 -9.50 -7.72
C GLY A 367 -4.10 -8.44 -7.08
N THR A 368 -4.73 -8.75 -5.93
CA THR A 368 -5.61 -7.81 -5.24
C THR A 368 -4.84 -6.63 -4.65
N SER A 369 -3.60 -6.84 -4.16
CA SER A 369 -2.76 -5.76 -3.66
C SER A 369 -2.41 -4.77 -4.78
N LEU A 370 -2.01 -5.27 -5.96
CA LEU A 370 -1.75 -4.41 -7.13
C LEU A 370 -2.98 -3.61 -7.55
N MET A 371 -4.16 -4.26 -7.57
CA MET A 371 -5.41 -3.59 -7.92
C MET A 371 -5.77 -2.48 -6.92
N MET A 372 -5.61 -2.72 -5.62
CA MET A 372 -5.83 -1.72 -4.57
C MET A 372 -4.85 -0.55 -4.70
N LEU A 373 -3.55 -0.83 -4.83
CA LEU A 373 -2.53 0.21 -5.03
C LEU A 373 -2.82 1.09 -6.25
N LEU A 374 -3.23 0.51 -7.36
CA LEU A 374 -3.59 1.28 -8.55
C LEU A 374 -4.84 2.14 -8.31
N GLY A 375 -5.83 1.63 -7.58
CA GLY A 375 -7.00 2.41 -7.15
C GLY A 375 -6.59 3.61 -6.28
N GLU A 376 -5.69 3.41 -5.31
CA GLU A 376 -5.12 4.45 -4.46
C GLU A 376 -4.39 5.53 -5.28
N MET A 377 -3.57 5.12 -6.25
CA MET A 377 -2.91 6.06 -7.17
C MET A 377 -3.93 6.84 -8.02
N GLY A 378 -5.07 6.22 -8.35
CA GLY A 378 -6.19 6.90 -8.99
C GLY A 378 -6.81 7.99 -8.12
N VAL A 379 -6.92 7.76 -6.80
CA VAL A 379 -7.39 8.80 -5.84
C VAL A 379 -6.39 9.96 -5.78
N VAL A 380 -5.08 9.69 -5.74
CA VAL A 380 -4.04 10.73 -5.80
C VAL A 380 -4.20 11.58 -7.07
N LEU A 381 -4.43 10.95 -8.22
CA LEU A 381 -4.67 11.64 -9.48
C LEU A 381 -6.00 12.43 -9.49
N SER A 382 -7.01 12.00 -8.73
CA SER A 382 -8.25 12.77 -8.55
C SER A 382 -7.98 14.08 -7.80
N VAL A 383 -7.17 14.02 -6.74
CA VAL A 383 -6.77 15.22 -5.97
C VAL A 383 -6.00 16.19 -6.87
N SER A 384 -5.06 15.70 -7.69
CA SER A 384 -4.26 16.56 -8.59
C SER A 384 -5.08 17.35 -9.60
N ARG A 385 -6.30 16.90 -9.92
CA ARG A 385 -7.24 17.63 -10.80
C ARG A 385 -7.94 18.79 -10.14
N GLY A 386 -7.91 18.88 -8.82
CA GLY A 386 -8.51 19.98 -8.07
C GLY A 386 -7.62 21.22 -7.97
N GLU A 387 -6.39 21.17 -8.50
CA GLU A 387 -5.38 22.25 -8.42
C GLU A 387 -5.68 23.50 -9.26
N THR A 388 -6.86 23.63 -9.88
CA THR A 388 -7.23 24.79 -10.73
C THR A 388 -8.29 25.68 -10.12
#